data_c6ce3303e8861a04b5bcea2e474d8eaf
#
_entry.id   c6ce3303e8861a04b5bcea2e474d8eaf
#
_cell.length_a   1.000
_cell.length_b   1.000
_cell.length_c   1.000
_cell.angle_alpha   90.00
_cell.angle_beta   90.00
_cell.angle_gamma   90.00
#
_symmetry.space_group_name_H-M   'P 1'
#
loop_
_entity.id
_entity.type
_entity.pdbx_description
1 polymer ?
#
loop_
_entity_poly.entity_id
_entity_poly.type
_entity_poly.pdbx_seq_one_letter_code
_entity_poly.pdbx_strand_id
1 'polypeptide(L)'
;IAEIIKNNNSDLEAYAKIKENNYPDFLKIEPTYISKGNLINKSQRDKDTNHNIKSIIRIEQIRNIRVFLSKKSIQSEKKFILIDDAHLLNESSSNCLLKTLEEPTNGVFILLTSRLNSLLDTIISRCQTIKFKPYSNQDLKQLLEKSKHKNKDLFSDSEVLENLIFISNGSPGKLLDNLEIWNEIPENIKHEIKFPCKNYENILIFAKNITTQLDLNQQNFLLNYMQWDWWKKTKDKKIA
;
A
#
# COMPACT_ATOMS: atom_id res chain seq x y z
N ILE A 1 9.09 -12.84 5.21
CA ILE A 1 9.95 -12.53 6.40
C ILE A 1 9.79 -13.63 7.44
N ALA A 2 8.57 -13.98 7.87
CA ALA A 2 8.35 -15.05 8.84
C ALA A 2 8.98 -16.39 8.39
N GLU A 3 8.95 -16.70 7.08
CA GLU A 3 9.60 -17.88 6.52
C GLU A 3 11.13 -17.81 6.53
N ILE A 4 11.72 -16.62 6.45
CA ILE A 4 13.19 -16.40 6.52
C ILE A 4 13.68 -16.52 7.98
N ILE A 5 12.82 -16.22 8.94
CA ILE A 5 13.11 -16.33 10.38
C ILE A 5 12.98 -17.79 10.87
N LYS A 6 12.53 -18.72 10.01
CA LYS A 6 12.40 -20.13 10.30
C LYS A 6 13.73 -20.75 10.75
N ASN A 7 13.87 -20.91 12.04
CA ASN A 7 14.66 -21.96 12.67
C ASN A 7 13.79 -22.61 13.74
N ASN A 8 13.17 -23.75 13.38
CA ASN A 8 12.49 -24.70 14.26
C ASN A 8 11.12 -24.32 14.88
N ASN A 9 10.08 -24.98 14.36
CA ASN A 9 8.84 -25.44 15.04
C ASN A 9 7.85 -24.47 15.73
N SER A 10 7.95 -23.15 15.64
CA SER A 10 6.94 -22.24 16.22
C SER A 10 6.40 -21.19 15.21
N ASP A 11 6.11 -21.63 14.00
CA ASP A 11 5.85 -20.77 12.83
C ASP A 11 4.68 -19.78 13.02
N LEU A 12 3.58 -20.18 13.67
CA LEU A 12 2.38 -19.34 13.85
C LEU A 12 2.58 -18.27 14.92
N GLU A 13 3.29 -18.60 15.99
CA GLU A 13 3.56 -17.66 17.08
C GLU A 13 4.56 -16.57 16.66
N ALA A 14 5.62 -16.93 15.94
CA ALA A 14 6.58 -15.98 15.39
C ALA A 14 5.89 -15.05 14.36
N TYR A 15 5.01 -15.59 13.51
CA TYR A 15 4.24 -14.81 12.57
C TYR A 15 3.32 -13.79 13.26
N ALA A 16 2.59 -14.21 14.30
CA ALA A 16 1.74 -13.32 15.09
C ALA A 16 2.56 -12.20 15.77
N LYS A 17 3.68 -12.54 16.40
CA LYS A 17 4.57 -11.56 17.04
C LYS A 17 5.18 -10.56 16.06
N ILE A 18 5.55 -11.00 14.86
CA ILE A 18 6.06 -10.11 13.80
C ILE A 18 4.97 -9.18 13.30
N LYS A 19 3.75 -9.70 13.11
CA LYS A 19 2.59 -8.91 12.68
C LYS A 19 2.22 -7.82 13.68
N GLU A 20 2.39 -8.10 14.97
CA GLU A 20 2.14 -7.17 16.07
C GLU A 20 3.34 -6.27 16.39
N ASN A 21 4.46 -6.35 15.63
CA ASN A 21 5.73 -5.69 15.91
C ASN A 21 6.33 -6.03 17.32
N ASN A 22 6.06 -7.23 17.81
CA ASN A 22 6.44 -7.68 19.13
C ASN A 22 7.55 -8.76 19.11
N TYR A 23 8.21 -8.96 17.95
CA TYR A 23 9.30 -9.93 17.84
C TYR A 23 10.64 -9.27 18.21
N PRO A 24 11.41 -9.79 19.17
CA PRO A 24 12.58 -9.07 19.74
C PRO A 24 13.73 -8.86 18.74
N ASP A 25 13.89 -9.74 17.76
CA ASP A 25 14.95 -9.65 16.74
C ASP A 25 14.45 -9.08 15.41
N PHE A 26 13.27 -8.43 15.40
CA PHE A 26 12.68 -7.77 14.25
C PHE A 26 12.39 -6.30 14.55
N LEU A 27 12.87 -5.42 13.69
CA LEU A 27 12.60 -3.99 13.75
C LEU A 27 11.94 -3.55 12.46
N LYS A 28 10.71 -3.03 12.54
CA LYS A 28 10.02 -2.38 11.43
C LYS A 28 10.17 -0.87 11.54
N ILE A 29 10.61 -0.25 10.45
CA ILE A 29 10.64 1.20 10.27
C ILE A 29 9.65 1.57 9.19
N GLU A 30 8.75 2.47 9.49
CA GLU A 30 7.76 3.00 8.57
C GLU A 30 7.77 4.52 8.59
N PRO A 31 7.31 5.16 7.50
CA PRO A 31 7.22 6.62 7.44
C PRO A 31 6.34 7.17 8.56
N THR A 32 6.75 8.30 9.11
CA THR A 32 6.01 9.03 10.13
C THR A 32 5.53 10.37 9.58
N TYR A 33 4.41 10.86 10.08
CA TYR A 33 3.90 12.20 9.84
C TYR A 33 3.58 12.90 11.16
N ILE A 34 3.49 14.22 11.10
CA ILE A 34 3.13 15.03 12.28
C ILE A 34 1.63 15.29 12.23
N SER A 35 0.91 14.84 13.25
CA SER A 35 -0.50 15.16 13.45
C SER A 35 -0.69 15.73 14.85
N LYS A 36 -1.26 16.92 14.95
CA LYS A 36 -1.50 17.62 16.24
C LYS A 36 -0.25 17.69 17.14
N GLY A 37 0.94 17.86 16.54
CA GLY A 37 2.21 17.94 17.27
C GLY A 37 2.85 16.60 17.63
N ASN A 38 2.18 15.46 17.41
CA ASN A 38 2.68 14.12 17.68
C ASN A 38 3.17 13.43 16.41
N LEU A 39 4.22 12.61 16.54
CA LEU A 39 4.69 11.72 15.49
C LEU A 39 3.83 10.45 15.48
N ILE A 40 3.20 10.17 14.36
CA ILE A 40 2.33 9.01 14.16
C ILE A 40 2.88 8.19 13.00
N ASN A 41 2.94 6.87 13.15
CA ASN A 41 3.34 5.94 12.09
C ASN A 41 2.27 5.87 11.00
N LYS A 42 2.71 5.62 9.77
CA LYS A 42 1.80 5.49 8.63
C LYS A 42 0.72 4.42 8.86
N SER A 43 1.06 3.31 9.49
CA SER A 43 0.13 2.22 9.81
C SER A 43 -0.94 2.57 10.85
N GLN A 44 -0.72 3.62 11.65
CA GLN A 44 -1.64 4.12 12.68
C GLN A 44 -2.48 5.30 12.21
N ARG A 45 -2.45 5.59 10.91
CA ARG A 45 -3.18 6.71 10.33
C ARG A 45 -4.67 6.41 10.32
N ASP A 46 -5.45 7.28 10.97
CA ASP A 46 -6.90 7.25 10.87
C ASP A 46 -7.36 7.59 9.44
N LYS A 47 -8.42 6.93 8.97
CA LYS A 47 -9.00 7.15 7.62
C LYS A 47 -9.39 8.63 7.39
N ASP A 48 -9.70 9.36 8.46
CA ASP A 48 -10.12 10.77 8.44
C ASP A 48 -8.98 11.79 8.40
N THR A 49 -7.71 11.36 8.49
CA THR A 49 -6.59 12.30 8.44
C THR A 49 -6.34 12.79 7.02
N ASN A 50 -6.23 14.12 6.88
CA ASN A 50 -5.97 14.83 5.63
C ASN A 50 -4.87 14.15 4.79
N HIS A 51 -5.20 13.73 3.57
CA HIS A 51 -4.31 13.01 2.64
C HIS A 51 -3.05 13.82 2.22
N ASN A 52 -3.01 15.12 2.50
CA ASN A 52 -1.92 16.02 2.09
C ASN A 52 -0.72 16.05 3.06
N ILE A 53 -0.75 15.30 4.17
CA ILE A 53 0.37 15.31 5.12
C ILE A 53 1.50 14.44 4.58
N LYS A 54 2.64 15.07 4.28
CA LYS A 54 3.84 14.40 3.79
C LYS A 54 4.42 13.50 4.88
N SER A 55 4.45 12.20 4.63
CA SER A 55 5.15 11.24 5.48
C SER A 55 6.61 11.13 5.05
N ILE A 56 7.51 10.99 6.02
CA ILE A 56 8.95 10.83 5.80
C ILE A 56 9.53 9.82 6.80
N ILE A 57 10.62 9.17 6.41
CA ILE A 57 11.45 8.38 7.33
C ILE A 57 12.53 9.31 7.88
N ARG A 58 12.53 9.48 9.22
CA ARG A 58 13.39 10.42 9.92
C ARG A 58 14.72 9.80 10.30
N ILE A 59 15.74 10.64 10.43
CA ILE A 59 17.11 10.21 10.80
C ILE A 59 17.15 9.51 12.16
N GLU A 60 16.29 9.91 13.11
CA GLU A 60 16.21 9.31 14.45
C GLU A 60 15.79 7.83 14.36
N GLN A 61 14.86 7.51 13.45
CA GLN A 61 14.42 6.14 13.21
C GLN A 61 15.58 5.27 12.69
N ILE A 62 16.42 5.83 11.80
CA ILE A 62 17.59 5.14 11.25
C ILE A 62 18.69 4.98 12.31
N ARG A 63 18.91 5.99 13.17
CA ARG A 63 19.83 5.89 14.31
C ARG A 63 19.44 4.78 15.28
N ASN A 64 18.15 4.56 15.50
CA ASN A 64 17.65 3.47 16.35
C ASN A 64 18.02 2.08 15.83
N ILE A 65 18.24 1.92 14.51
CA ILE A 65 18.74 0.65 13.94
C ILE A 65 20.08 0.28 14.57
N ARG A 66 21.01 1.23 14.75
CA ARG A 66 22.32 0.94 15.36
C ARG A 66 22.19 0.49 16.81
N VAL A 67 21.31 1.14 17.59
CA VAL A 67 21.01 0.74 18.97
C VAL A 67 20.38 -0.65 18.99
N PHE A 68 19.49 -0.94 18.04
CA PHE A 68 18.91 -2.27 17.90
C PHE A 68 19.96 -3.33 17.57
N LEU A 69 20.84 -3.07 16.61
CA LEU A 69 21.88 -3.99 16.16
C LEU A 69 22.98 -4.24 17.22
N SER A 70 23.27 -3.28 18.09
CA SER A 70 24.26 -3.42 19.16
C SER A 70 23.88 -4.43 20.25
N LYS A 71 22.58 -4.74 20.38
CA LYS A 71 22.09 -5.76 21.33
C LYS A 71 22.29 -7.15 20.75
N LYS A 72 22.48 -8.16 21.60
CA LYS A 72 22.51 -9.57 21.16
C LYS A 72 21.13 -10.01 20.65
N SER A 73 21.12 -10.92 19.68
CA SER A 73 19.90 -11.61 19.24
C SER A 73 19.37 -12.50 20.37
N ILE A 74 18.06 -12.63 20.48
CA ILE A 74 17.38 -13.35 21.57
C ILE A 74 16.77 -14.66 21.08
N GLN A 75 16.07 -14.62 19.94
CA GLN A 75 15.29 -15.76 19.41
C GLN A 75 15.78 -16.22 18.04
N SER A 76 16.51 -15.40 17.31
CA SER A 76 17.02 -15.73 15.97
C SER A 76 18.53 -15.59 15.88
N GLU A 77 19.16 -16.25 14.89
CA GLU A 77 20.60 -16.12 14.65
C GLU A 77 20.99 -14.71 14.17
N LYS A 78 20.07 -14.04 13.48
CA LYS A 78 20.27 -12.71 12.88
C LYS A 78 19.14 -11.78 13.28
N LYS A 79 19.42 -10.48 13.26
CA LYS A 79 18.41 -9.44 13.41
C LYS A 79 17.87 -9.02 12.06
N PHE A 80 16.58 -8.77 11.99
CA PHE A 80 15.90 -8.37 10.76
C PHE A 80 15.40 -6.94 10.88
N ILE A 81 15.75 -6.13 9.91
CA ILE A 81 15.34 -4.72 9.80
C ILE A 81 14.53 -4.57 8.52
N LEU A 82 13.25 -4.22 8.66
CA LEU A 82 12.37 -3.91 7.56
C LEU A 82 12.17 -2.40 7.48
N ILE A 83 12.53 -1.80 6.36
CA ILE A 83 12.26 -0.38 6.06
C ILE A 83 11.17 -0.33 5.00
N ASP A 84 9.96 0.07 5.43
CA ASP A 84 8.81 0.19 4.55
C ASP A 84 8.81 1.56 3.87
N ASP A 85 8.37 1.62 2.61
CA ASP A 85 8.41 2.83 1.77
C ASP A 85 9.79 3.53 1.80
N ALA A 86 10.87 2.79 1.62
CA ALA A 86 12.25 3.31 1.71
C ALA A 86 12.52 4.53 0.80
N HIS A 87 11.71 4.75 -0.24
CA HIS A 87 11.77 5.95 -1.09
C HIS A 87 11.37 7.26 -0.36
N LEU A 88 10.88 7.17 0.88
CA LEU A 88 10.56 8.31 1.73
C LEU A 88 11.70 8.66 2.72
N LEU A 89 12.85 8.01 2.58
CA LEU A 89 14.09 8.45 3.24
C LEU A 89 14.48 9.84 2.73
N ASN A 90 14.71 10.78 3.64
CA ASN A 90 15.34 12.04 3.26
C ASN A 90 16.86 11.86 3.12
N GLU A 91 17.56 12.87 2.62
CA GLU A 91 19.00 12.82 2.38
C GLU A 91 19.79 12.45 3.66
N SER A 92 19.47 13.08 4.78
CA SER A 92 20.14 12.81 6.06
C SER A 92 19.92 11.39 6.59
N SER A 93 18.70 10.86 6.43
CA SER A 93 18.35 9.48 6.78
C SER A 93 19.06 8.48 5.85
N SER A 94 19.11 8.77 4.56
CA SER A 94 19.81 7.94 3.55
C SER A 94 21.28 7.84 3.85
N ASN A 95 21.94 8.97 4.12
CA ASN A 95 23.37 9.01 4.46
C ASN A 95 23.68 8.31 5.80
N CYS A 96 22.76 8.40 6.76
CA CYS A 96 22.88 7.66 8.01
C CYS A 96 22.75 6.15 7.79
N LEU A 97 21.82 5.72 6.92
CA LEU A 97 21.63 4.31 6.59
C LEU A 97 22.85 3.72 5.87
N LEU A 98 23.48 4.47 4.93
CA LEU A 98 24.70 4.04 4.24
C LEU A 98 25.80 3.62 5.21
N LYS A 99 26.05 4.43 6.23
CA LYS A 99 27.06 4.10 7.27
C LYS A 99 26.76 2.78 7.98
N THR A 100 25.48 2.47 8.17
CA THR A 100 25.07 1.23 8.82
C THR A 100 25.15 0.03 7.87
N LEU A 101 24.89 0.22 6.59
CA LEU A 101 25.02 -0.82 5.56
C LEU A 101 26.49 -1.18 5.25
N GLU A 102 27.42 -0.25 5.47
CA GLU A 102 28.87 -0.46 5.30
C GLU A 102 29.53 -1.18 6.48
N GLU A 103 28.97 -1.06 7.65
CA GLU A 103 29.49 -1.71 8.87
C GLU A 103 29.14 -3.21 8.85
N PRO A 104 30.09 -4.10 9.18
CA PRO A 104 29.78 -5.52 9.31
C PRO A 104 28.84 -5.74 10.50
N THR A 105 27.58 -6.02 10.23
CA THR A 105 26.56 -6.25 11.25
C THR A 105 25.96 -7.65 11.12
N ASN A 106 25.45 -8.17 12.22
CA ASN A 106 24.67 -9.42 12.23
C ASN A 106 23.19 -9.17 11.86
N GLY A 107 22.94 -8.17 11.01
CA GLY A 107 21.63 -7.73 10.60
C GLY A 107 21.31 -8.06 9.13
N VAL A 108 20.07 -8.41 8.85
CA VAL A 108 19.50 -8.54 7.52
C VAL A 108 18.59 -7.34 7.26
N PHE A 109 18.92 -6.55 6.24
CA PHE A 109 18.13 -5.39 5.85
C PHE A 109 17.19 -5.73 4.69
N ILE A 110 15.93 -5.37 4.83
CA ILE A 110 14.89 -5.51 3.81
C ILE A 110 14.30 -4.12 3.57
N LEU A 111 14.54 -3.56 2.39
CA LEU A 111 14.02 -2.27 1.97
C LEU A 111 12.88 -2.50 0.98
N LEU A 112 11.67 -2.07 1.33
CA LEU A 112 10.53 -2.09 0.43
C LEU A 112 10.37 -0.73 -0.23
N THR A 113 10.24 -0.70 -1.55
CA THR A 113 10.03 0.54 -2.29
C THR A 113 9.20 0.30 -3.54
N SER A 114 8.29 1.23 -3.85
CA SER A 114 7.58 1.30 -5.12
C SER A 114 8.29 2.20 -6.14
N ARG A 115 9.35 2.94 -5.71
CA ARG A 115 10.08 3.91 -6.52
C ARG A 115 11.58 3.73 -6.35
N LEU A 116 12.13 2.72 -7.04
CA LEU A 116 13.56 2.40 -6.92
C LEU A 116 14.45 3.62 -7.23
N ASN A 117 14.11 4.38 -8.28
CA ASN A 117 14.85 5.57 -8.71
C ASN A 117 14.84 6.75 -7.71
N SER A 118 14.07 6.66 -6.64
CA SER A 118 14.07 7.67 -5.57
C SER A 118 15.03 7.33 -4.44
N LEU A 119 15.66 6.15 -4.47
CA LEU A 119 16.72 5.78 -3.55
C LEU A 119 18.08 6.22 -4.11
N LEU A 120 19.02 6.50 -3.20
CA LEU A 120 20.39 6.78 -3.61
C LEU A 120 21.02 5.56 -4.28
N ASP A 121 21.73 5.76 -5.39
CA ASP A 121 22.44 4.70 -6.11
C ASP A 121 23.45 3.95 -5.21
N THR A 122 24.01 4.66 -4.24
CA THR A 122 24.91 4.11 -3.22
C THR A 122 24.22 3.12 -2.28
N ILE A 123 22.91 3.26 -1.99
CA ILE A 123 22.11 2.28 -1.25
C ILE A 123 21.80 1.09 -2.16
N ILE A 124 21.36 1.37 -3.39
CA ILE A 124 21.01 0.33 -4.37
C ILE A 124 22.18 -0.61 -4.65
N SER A 125 23.39 -0.06 -4.80
CA SER A 125 24.60 -0.83 -5.08
C SER A 125 25.03 -1.78 -3.96
N ARG A 126 24.54 -1.56 -2.71
CA ARG A 126 24.80 -2.40 -1.54
C ARG A 126 23.66 -3.39 -1.25
N CYS A 127 22.61 -3.37 -2.05
CA CYS A 127 21.44 -4.24 -1.87
C CYS A 127 21.24 -5.13 -3.09
N GLN A 128 20.79 -6.36 -2.84
CA GLN A 128 20.27 -7.20 -3.92
C GLN A 128 18.85 -6.75 -4.27
N THR A 129 18.63 -6.30 -5.50
CA THR A 129 17.31 -5.88 -5.95
C THR A 129 16.47 -7.07 -6.40
N ILE A 130 15.30 -7.25 -5.78
CA ILE A 130 14.30 -8.25 -6.15
C ILE A 130 13.06 -7.52 -6.69
N LYS A 131 12.77 -7.71 -7.99
CA LYS A 131 11.61 -7.07 -8.64
C LYS A 131 10.38 -7.96 -8.51
N PHE A 132 9.32 -7.42 -7.92
CA PHE A 132 8.00 -8.06 -7.89
C PHE A 132 7.20 -7.61 -9.11
N LYS A 133 6.71 -8.58 -9.88
CA LYS A 133 5.83 -8.30 -11.03
C LYS A 133 4.39 -8.11 -10.54
N PRO A 134 3.61 -7.23 -11.19
CA PRO A 134 2.18 -7.14 -10.91
C PRO A 134 1.49 -8.47 -11.27
N TYR A 135 0.43 -8.79 -10.55
CA TYR A 135 -0.39 -9.96 -10.85
C TYR A 135 -1.15 -9.76 -12.16
N SER A 136 -1.39 -10.85 -12.89
CA SER A 136 -2.30 -10.82 -14.03
C SER A 136 -3.75 -10.63 -13.55
N ASN A 137 -4.63 -10.15 -14.45
CA ASN A 137 -6.06 -10.02 -14.12
C ASN A 137 -6.69 -11.37 -13.73
N GLN A 138 -6.21 -12.46 -14.34
CA GLN A 138 -6.68 -13.81 -14.01
C GLN A 138 -6.25 -14.23 -12.61
N ASP A 139 -4.99 -13.97 -12.23
CA ASP A 139 -4.49 -14.27 -10.90
C ASP A 139 -5.24 -13.48 -9.82
N LEU A 140 -5.52 -12.20 -10.09
CA LEU A 140 -6.32 -11.38 -9.17
C LEU A 140 -7.73 -11.91 -9.00
N LYS A 141 -8.40 -12.37 -10.08
CA LYS A 141 -9.71 -13.04 -9.98
C LYS A 141 -9.64 -14.29 -9.11
N GLN A 142 -8.64 -15.14 -9.32
CA GLN A 142 -8.45 -16.36 -8.52
C GLN A 142 -8.18 -16.06 -7.04
N LEU A 143 -7.38 -15.02 -6.75
CA LEU A 143 -7.11 -14.59 -5.38
C LEU A 143 -8.39 -14.13 -4.68
N LEU A 144 -9.24 -13.36 -5.37
CA LEU A 144 -10.55 -12.96 -4.85
C LEU A 144 -11.45 -14.16 -4.62
N GLU A 145 -11.48 -15.12 -5.54
CA GLU A 145 -12.28 -16.33 -5.40
C GLU A 145 -11.88 -17.17 -4.19
N LYS A 146 -10.59 -17.29 -3.93
CA LYS A 146 -10.07 -17.98 -2.72
C LYS A 146 -10.40 -17.23 -1.42
N SER A 147 -10.52 -15.90 -1.48
CA SER A 147 -10.84 -15.05 -0.33
C SER A 147 -12.34 -14.89 -0.05
N LYS A 148 -13.20 -15.40 -0.93
CA LYS A 148 -14.69 -15.27 -0.89
C LYS A 148 -15.38 -15.80 0.37
N HIS A 149 -14.69 -16.48 1.28
CA HIS A 149 -15.30 -16.90 2.55
C HIS A 149 -15.76 -15.71 3.43
N LYS A 150 -15.44 -14.45 3.11
CA LYS A 150 -15.80 -13.28 3.92
C LYS A 150 -16.82 -12.31 3.29
N ASN A 151 -17.01 -12.28 1.96
CA ASN A 151 -17.81 -11.20 1.33
C ASN A 151 -18.56 -11.70 0.08
N LYS A 152 -19.64 -12.47 0.24
CA LYS A 152 -20.45 -12.99 -0.89
C LYS A 152 -21.18 -11.92 -1.70
N ASP A 153 -21.49 -10.76 -1.10
CA ASP A 153 -22.32 -9.71 -1.73
C ASP A 153 -21.52 -8.73 -2.61
N LEU A 154 -20.18 -8.77 -2.53
CA LEU A 154 -19.28 -7.85 -3.25
C LEU A 154 -19.16 -8.13 -4.75
N PHE A 155 -19.68 -9.25 -5.24
CA PHE A 155 -19.39 -9.77 -6.58
C PHE A 155 -20.62 -9.86 -7.51
N SER A 156 -21.68 -9.14 -7.21
CA SER A 156 -22.94 -9.23 -7.96
C SER A 156 -22.87 -8.68 -9.38
N ASP A 157 -21.93 -7.77 -9.68
CA ASP A 157 -21.79 -7.14 -10.99
C ASP A 157 -20.42 -7.46 -11.61
N SER A 158 -20.41 -8.32 -12.63
CA SER A 158 -19.16 -8.78 -13.26
C SER A 158 -18.43 -7.66 -14.00
N GLU A 159 -19.14 -6.66 -14.53
CA GLU A 159 -18.54 -5.54 -15.26
C GLU A 159 -17.79 -4.61 -14.28
N VAL A 160 -18.40 -4.29 -13.15
CA VAL A 160 -17.77 -3.51 -12.09
C VAL A 160 -16.51 -4.20 -11.60
N LEU A 161 -16.58 -5.51 -11.33
CA LEU A 161 -15.43 -6.27 -10.87
C LEU A 161 -14.27 -6.24 -11.89
N GLU A 162 -14.55 -6.37 -13.17
CA GLU A 162 -13.53 -6.27 -14.22
C GLU A 162 -12.85 -4.90 -14.25
N ASN A 163 -13.64 -3.84 -14.12
CA ASN A 163 -13.12 -2.48 -14.06
C ASN A 163 -12.24 -2.28 -12.82
N LEU A 164 -12.65 -2.77 -11.64
CA LEU A 164 -11.88 -2.67 -10.40
C LEU A 164 -10.57 -3.46 -10.47
N ILE A 165 -10.58 -4.65 -11.05
CA ILE A 165 -9.37 -5.45 -11.30
C ILE A 165 -8.40 -4.67 -12.19
N PHE A 166 -8.90 -4.08 -13.25
CA PHE A 166 -8.06 -3.34 -14.19
C PHE A 166 -7.40 -2.12 -13.55
N ILE A 167 -8.17 -1.27 -12.87
CA ILE A 167 -7.63 -0.06 -12.23
C ILE A 167 -6.71 -0.36 -11.04
N SER A 168 -6.74 -1.59 -10.52
CA SER A 168 -5.82 -2.03 -9.47
C SER A 168 -4.38 -2.25 -9.96
N ASN A 169 -4.16 -2.27 -11.30
CA ASN A 169 -2.84 -2.43 -11.93
C ASN A 169 -2.05 -3.64 -11.39
N GLY A 170 -2.71 -4.77 -11.19
CA GLY A 170 -2.08 -6.00 -10.72
C GLY A 170 -1.69 -6.01 -9.23
N SER A 171 -2.19 -5.06 -8.43
CA SER A 171 -1.96 -4.99 -7.00
C SER A 171 -3.15 -5.56 -6.22
N PRO A 172 -2.98 -6.69 -5.47
CA PRO A 172 -4.05 -7.25 -4.65
C PRO A 172 -4.54 -6.29 -3.55
N GLY A 173 -3.60 -5.54 -2.91
CA GLY A 173 -3.95 -4.56 -1.89
C GLY A 173 -4.84 -3.45 -2.46
N LYS A 174 -4.42 -2.82 -3.57
CA LYS A 174 -5.26 -1.81 -4.24
C LYS A 174 -6.61 -2.34 -4.68
N LEU A 175 -6.69 -3.62 -5.07
CA LEU A 175 -7.96 -4.20 -5.44
C LEU A 175 -8.91 -4.31 -4.25
N LEU A 176 -8.41 -4.71 -3.08
CA LEU A 176 -9.21 -4.74 -1.85
C LEU A 176 -9.64 -3.34 -1.41
N ASP A 177 -8.71 -2.38 -1.42
CA ASP A 177 -9.01 -0.98 -1.11
C ASP A 177 -10.09 -0.41 -2.08
N ASN A 178 -9.95 -0.68 -3.38
CA ASN A 178 -10.92 -0.26 -4.39
C ASN A 178 -12.30 -0.89 -4.19
N LEU A 179 -12.36 -2.16 -3.76
CA LEU A 179 -13.61 -2.83 -3.43
C LEU A 179 -14.28 -2.21 -2.20
N GLU A 180 -13.50 -1.92 -1.15
CA GLU A 180 -14.03 -1.22 0.04
C GLU A 180 -14.59 0.15 -0.34
N ILE A 181 -13.82 0.97 -1.05
CA ILE A 181 -14.25 2.30 -1.50
C ILE A 181 -15.52 2.20 -2.36
N TRP A 182 -15.56 1.27 -3.31
CA TRP A 182 -16.75 1.07 -4.15
C TRP A 182 -18.00 0.78 -3.34
N ASN A 183 -17.89 -0.02 -2.28
CA ASN A 183 -19.04 -0.32 -1.42
C ASN A 183 -19.51 0.88 -0.61
N GLU A 184 -18.60 1.75 -0.20
CA GLU A 184 -18.92 2.97 0.55
C GLU A 184 -19.60 4.04 -0.32
N ILE A 185 -19.44 3.97 -1.66
CA ILE A 185 -20.08 4.93 -2.58
C ILE A 185 -21.60 4.76 -2.56
N PRO A 186 -22.37 5.84 -2.39
CA PRO A 186 -23.83 5.83 -2.42
C PRO A 186 -24.42 5.29 -3.73
N GLU A 187 -25.52 4.54 -3.64
CA GLU A 187 -26.15 3.89 -4.81
C GLU A 187 -26.66 4.90 -5.86
N ASN A 188 -27.09 6.09 -5.45
CA ASN A 188 -27.47 7.15 -6.39
C ASN A 188 -26.31 7.54 -7.30
N ILE A 189 -25.09 7.65 -6.75
CA ILE A 189 -23.89 7.96 -7.53
C ILE A 189 -23.51 6.79 -8.46
N LYS A 190 -23.54 5.54 -7.95
CA LYS A 190 -23.30 4.34 -8.77
C LYS A 190 -24.26 4.23 -9.94
N HIS A 191 -25.54 4.55 -9.73
CA HIS A 191 -26.54 4.55 -10.77
C HIS A 191 -26.25 5.58 -11.87
N GLU A 192 -25.85 6.80 -11.50
CA GLU A 192 -25.52 7.86 -12.45
C GLU A 192 -24.27 7.57 -13.28
N ILE A 193 -23.30 6.81 -12.73
CA ILE A 193 -22.14 6.33 -13.47
C ILE A 193 -22.54 5.34 -14.57
N LYS A 194 -23.44 4.39 -14.26
CA LYS A 194 -23.93 3.38 -15.21
C LYS A 194 -24.77 4.00 -16.32
N PHE A 195 -25.58 4.99 -15.98
CA PHE A 195 -26.50 5.67 -16.88
C PHE A 195 -26.19 7.17 -16.92
N PRO A 196 -25.13 7.58 -17.65
CA PRO A 196 -24.69 8.97 -17.64
C PRO A 196 -25.78 9.92 -18.13
N CYS A 197 -25.95 10.99 -17.38
CA CYS A 197 -26.93 12.03 -17.66
C CYS A 197 -26.65 12.71 -18.99
N LYS A 198 -27.71 12.92 -19.81
CA LYS A 198 -27.59 13.61 -21.08
C LYS A 198 -27.83 15.13 -20.97
N ASN A 199 -28.47 15.58 -19.89
CA ASN A 199 -28.85 16.98 -19.69
C ASN A 199 -27.83 17.71 -18.82
N TYR A 200 -27.49 18.95 -19.16
CA TYR A 200 -26.52 19.79 -18.44
C TYR A 200 -26.87 19.97 -16.95
N GLU A 201 -28.14 20.19 -16.63
CA GLU A 201 -28.58 20.32 -15.24
C GLU A 201 -28.28 19.08 -14.39
N ASN A 202 -28.55 17.91 -14.93
CA ASN A 202 -28.27 16.65 -14.23
C ASN A 202 -26.76 16.41 -14.05
N ILE A 203 -25.93 16.84 -15.01
CA ILE A 203 -24.47 16.77 -14.88
C ILE A 203 -23.98 17.66 -13.75
N LEU A 204 -24.52 18.87 -13.62
CA LEU A 204 -24.17 19.78 -12.52
C LEU A 204 -24.60 19.22 -11.15
N ILE A 205 -25.81 18.63 -11.08
CA ILE A 205 -26.30 17.96 -9.88
C ILE A 205 -25.38 16.80 -9.50
N PHE A 206 -25.02 15.97 -10.47
CA PHE A 206 -24.08 14.85 -10.25
C PHE A 206 -22.72 15.31 -9.74
N ALA A 207 -22.13 16.34 -10.36
CA ALA A 207 -20.87 16.92 -9.90
C ALA A 207 -20.97 17.45 -8.46
N LYS A 208 -22.10 18.09 -8.13
CA LYS A 208 -22.37 18.56 -6.76
C LYS A 208 -22.51 17.39 -5.77
N ASN A 209 -23.21 16.32 -6.15
CA ASN A 209 -23.36 15.13 -5.33
C ASN A 209 -21.99 14.49 -5.01
N ILE A 210 -21.12 14.37 -6.01
CA ILE A 210 -19.75 13.85 -5.83
C ILE A 210 -18.99 14.72 -4.81
N THR A 211 -19.02 16.04 -4.95
CA THR A 211 -18.25 16.94 -4.10
C THR A 211 -18.80 17.05 -2.68
N THR A 212 -20.10 16.82 -2.46
CA THR A 212 -20.74 16.96 -1.15
C THR A 212 -20.86 15.65 -0.38
N GLN A 213 -20.96 14.51 -1.07
CA GLN A 213 -21.19 13.21 -0.44
C GLN A 213 -19.93 12.34 -0.33
N LEU A 214 -18.91 12.61 -1.15
CA LEU A 214 -17.70 11.81 -1.20
C LEU A 214 -16.50 12.56 -0.64
N ASP A 215 -15.63 11.85 0.07
CA ASP A 215 -14.33 12.36 0.46
C ASP A 215 -13.34 12.43 -0.72
N LEU A 216 -12.18 13.06 -0.51
CA LEU A 216 -11.17 13.24 -1.57
C LEU A 216 -10.63 11.90 -2.11
N ASN A 217 -10.55 10.85 -1.29
CA ASN A 217 -10.08 9.55 -1.72
C ASN A 217 -11.10 8.86 -2.62
N GLN A 218 -12.37 8.90 -2.21
CA GLN A 218 -13.50 8.38 -2.97
C GLN A 218 -13.68 9.16 -4.30
N GLN A 219 -13.50 10.49 -4.30
CA GLN A 219 -13.54 11.31 -5.51
C GLN A 219 -12.44 10.91 -6.50
N ASN A 220 -11.20 10.79 -6.04
CA ASN A 220 -10.07 10.38 -6.86
C ASN A 220 -10.24 8.96 -7.42
N PHE A 221 -10.71 8.04 -6.59
CA PHE A 221 -11.05 6.69 -7.02
C PHE A 221 -12.12 6.71 -8.12
N LEU A 222 -13.20 7.46 -7.91
CA LEU A 222 -14.32 7.56 -8.85
C LEU A 222 -13.89 8.14 -10.20
N LEU A 223 -13.05 9.17 -10.21
CA LEU A 223 -12.47 9.74 -11.43
C LEU A 223 -11.66 8.70 -12.23
N ASN A 224 -10.82 7.93 -11.53
CA ASN A 224 -10.04 6.86 -12.17
C ASN A 224 -10.94 5.76 -12.73
N TYR A 225 -11.99 5.38 -12.00
CA TYR A 225 -12.97 4.38 -12.43
C TYR A 225 -13.73 4.86 -13.68
N MET A 226 -14.27 6.08 -13.67
CA MET A 226 -15.02 6.66 -14.78
C MET A 226 -14.13 6.83 -16.02
N GLN A 227 -12.89 7.29 -15.86
CA GLN A 227 -11.94 7.44 -16.95
C GLN A 227 -11.69 6.10 -17.66
N TRP A 228 -11.52 5.02 -16.89
CA TRP A 228 -11.34 3.69 -17.45
C TRP A 228 -12.61 3.16 -18.13
N ASP A 229 -13.76 3.26 -17.48
CA ASP A 229 -15.05 2.80 -18.02
C ASP A 229 -15.39 3.50 -19.35
N TRP A 230 -15.15 4.79 -19.43
CA TRP A 230 -15.32 5.56 -20.68
C TRP A 230 -14.34 5.15 -21.77
N TRP A 231 -13.09 4.94 -21.41
CA TRP A 231 -12.09 4.48 -22.38
C TRP A 231 -12.46 3.11 -22.95
N LYS A 232 -12.91 2.17 -22.12
CA LYS A 232 -13.39 0.85 -22.54
C LYS A 232 -14.56 0.98 -23.51
N LYS A 233 -15.60 1.72 -23.16
CA LYS A 233 -16.80 1.93 -23.99
C LYS A 233 -16.52 2.65 -25.33
N THR A 234 -15.53 3.54 -25.38
CA THR A 234 -15.16 4.23 -26.63
C THR A 234 -14.29 3.35 -27.53
N LYS A 235 -13.46 2.48 -26.97
CA LYS A 235 -12.66 1.54 -27.74
C LYS A 235 -13.53 0.49 -28.42
N ASP A 236 -14.50 -0.06 -27.72
CA ASP A 236 -15.43 -1.06 -28.25
C ASP A 236 -16.29 -0.49 -29.40
N LYS A 237 -16.65 0.80 -29.37
CA LYS A 237 -17.36 1.49 -30.44
C LYS A 237 -16.53 1.74 -31.71
N LYS A 238 -15.19 1.71 -31.65
CA LYS A 238 -14.31 1.86 -32.82
C LYS A 238 -14.01 0.54 -33.52
N ILE A 239 -14.39 -0.58 -32.94
CA ILE A 239 -14.16 -1.93 -33.48
C ILE A 239 -15.46 -2.49 -34.10
N ALA A 240 -16.60 -1.90 -33.80
CA ALA A 240 -17.91 -2.18 -34.40
C ALA A 240 -18.24 -1.19 -35.52
#